data_30b40ee433e9ffcc25aaefe9ac68f9e5
#
_entry.id   30b40ee433e9ffcc25aaefe9ac68f9e5
#
_cell.length_a   1.000
_cell.length_b   1.000
_cell.length_c   1.000
_cell.angle_alpha   90.00
_cell.angle_beta   90.00
_cell.angle_gamma   90.00
#
_symmetry.space_group_name_H-M   'P 1'
#
loop_
_entity.id
_entity.type
_entity.pdbx_description
1 polymer ?
#
loop_
_entity_poly.entity_id
_entity_poly.type
_entity_poly.pdbx_seq_one_letter_code
_entity_poly.pdbx_strand_id
1 'polypeptide(L)'
;PIYIGRILGDIGASPVSTYMTLTLRKLGFSTYKTNALSIPYNILSVITMLLAGYFSEIVNQRSLIIMGTPIWILTCLFPLRFWPGSQVNVWGTYALLTVLLGHSPIWPISISWCSANSNAVRTRAVSAAVVNIYSQAAGIVSVNIYRTNDKPLYHKGNDVLIGIAFATIAACLFAKFYYIYRNKQKDGVWNALTEEEKLRYTLETTDEGNKRLDFRFVH
;
A
#
# COMPACT_ATOMS: atom_id res chain seq x y z
N PRO A 1 7.27 -11.59 0.15
CA PRO A 1 5.81 -11.35 0.33
C PRO A 1 5.45 -9.87 0.23
N ILE A 2 6.31 -8.89 0.64
CA ILE A 2 6.02 -7.44 0.60
C ILE A 2 5.60 -6.97 -0.80
N TYR A 3 6.26 -7.45 -1.85
CA TYR A 3 5.96 -7.03 -3.24
C TYR A 3 4.53 -7.31 -3.68
N ILE A 4 3.92 -8.42 -3.21
CA ILE A 4 2.53 -8.77 -3.55
C ILE A 4 1.58 -7.74 -2.95
N GLY A 5 1.72 -7.43 -1.67
CA GLY A 5 0.91 -6.39 -1.03
C GLY A 5 1.10 -5.01 -1.65
N ARG A 6 2.33 -4.72 -2.14
CA ARG A 6 2.64 -3.48 -2.84
C ARG A 6 1.90 -3.34 -4.17
N ILE A 7 1.95 -4.37 -5.03
CA ILE A 7 1.25 -4.37 -6.33
C ILE A 7 -0.26 -4.19 -6.13
N LEU A 8 -0.84 -4.98 -5.23
CA LEU A 8 -2.28 -4.92 -4.95
C LEU A 8 -2.70 -3.55 -4.41
N GLY A 9 -1.89 -2.95 -3.52
CA GLY A 9 -2.16 -1.63 -2.98
C GLY A 9 -2.12 -0.51 -4.02
N ASP A 10 -1.19 -0.57 -4.97
CA ASP A 10 -1.11 0.41 -6.07
C ASP A 10 -2.30 0.29 -7.04
N ILE A 11 -2.75 -0.94 -7.31
CA ILE A 11 -3.93 -1.16 -8.16
C ILE A 11 -5.19 -0.57 -7.49
N GLY A 12 -5.32 -0.72 -6.17
CA GLY A 12 -6.55 -0.37 -5.44
C GLY A 12 -6.92 1.11 -5.46
N ALA A 13 -5.94 2.02 -5.48
CA ALA A 13 -6.17 3.47 -5.39
C ALA A 13 -6.20 4.19 -6.75
N SER A 14 -5.44 3.69 -7.72
CA SER A 14 -5.16 4.34 -8.99
C SER A 14 -6.41 4.62 -9.86
N PRO A 15 -7.37 3.70 -10.04
CA PRO A 15 -8.54 3.94 -10.88
C PRO A 15 -9.39 5.11 -10.41
N VAL A 16 -9.62 5.23 -9.11
CA VAL A 16 -10.46 6.29 -8.53
C VAL A 16 -9.84 7.67 -8.78
N SER A 17 -8.53 7.79 -8.62
CA SER A 17 -7.77 9.01 -8.90
C SER A 17 -7.94 9.46 -10.36
N THR A 18 -7.78 8.54 -11.30
CA THR A 18 -7.92 8.81 -12.74
C THR A 18 -9.34 9.25 -13.11
N TYR A 19 -10.36 8.63 -12.49
CA TYR A 19 -11.75 8.89 -12.83
C TYR A 19 -12.41 10.01 -12.02
N MET A 20 -11.79 10.50 -10.95
CA MET A 20 -12.35 11.61 -10.15
C MET A 20 -12.66 12.83 -11.02
N THR A 21 -11.72 13.26 -11.85
CA THR A 21 -11.90 14.42 -12.73
C THR A 21 -13.02 14.21 -13.73
N LEU A 22 -13.15 13.01 -14.27
CA LEU A 22 -14.25 12.65 -15.20
C LEU A 22 -15.59 12.63 -14.48
N THR A 23 -15.65 12.12 -13.25
CA THR A 23 -16.87 12.10 -12.44
C THR A 23 -17.33 13.52 -12.11
N LEU A 24 -16.43 14.40 -11.69
CA LEU A 24 -16.75 15.80 -11.39
C LEU A 24 -17.23 16.56 -12.64
N ARG A 25 -16.62 16.32 -13.80
CA ARG A 25 -17.09 16.92 -15.06
C ARG A 25 -18.51 16.45 -15.43
N LYS A 26 -18.84 15.18 -15.21
CA LYS A 26 -20.19 14.66 -15.44
C LYS A 26 -21.23 15.27 -14.51
N LEU A 27 -20.82 15.63 -13.29
CA LEU A 27 -21.64 16.34 -12.30
C LEU A 27 -21.82 17.83 -12.63
N GLY A 28 -21.34 18.30 -13.82
CA GLY A 28 -21.56 19.65 -14.32
C GLY A 28 -20.45 20.66 -13.95
N PHE A 29 -19.33 20.23 -13.38
CA PHE A 29 -18.22 21.14 -13.07
C PHE A 29 -17.35 21.42 -14.32
N SER A 30 -16.99 22.71 -14.51
CA SER A 30 -16.02 23.09 -15.55
C SER A 30 -14.63 22.54 -15.25
N THR A 31 -13.76 22.46 -16.27
CA THR A 31 -12.38 21.98 -16.12
C THR A 31 -11.60 22.73 -15.02
N TYR A 32 -11.74 24.05 -14.99
CA TYR A 32 -11.10 24.89 -13.97
C TYR A 32 -11.58 24.54 -12.55
N LYS A 33 -12.91 24.46 -12.34
CA LYS A 33 -13.50 24.06 -11.06
C LYS A 33 -13.09 22.65 -10.65
N THR A 34 -13.04 21.70 -11.60
CA THR A 34 -12.60 20.32 -11.34
C THR A 34 -11.16 20.27 -10.84
N ASN A 35 -10.26 21.04 -11.47
CA ASN A 35 -8.87 21.11 -11.02
C ASN A 35 -8.74 21.77 -9.64
N ALA A 36 -9.49 22.84 -9.37
CA ALA A 36 -9.51 23.46 -8.03
C ALA A 36 -10.06 22.51 -6.96
N LEU A 37 -11.10 21.75 -7.28
CA LEU A 37 -11.70 20.73 -6.40
C LEU A 37 -10.77 19.51 -6.15
N SER A 38 -9.71 19.35 -6.93
CA SER A 38 -8.70 18.31 -6.66
C SER A 38 -7.68 18.72 -5.59
N ILE A 39 -7.55 19.99 -5.25
CA ILE A 39 -6.58 20.49 -4.27
C ILE A 39 -6.81 19.90 -2.88
N PRO A 40 -8.04 19.87 -2.31
CA PRO A 40 -8.26 19.38 -0.95
C PRO A 40 -7.82 17.94 -0.73
N TYR A 41 -8.08 17.02 -1.66
CA TYR A 41 -7.64 15.62 -1.47
C TYR A 41 -6.10 15.49 -1.54
N ASN A 42 -5.41 16.29 -2.36
CA ASN A 42 -3.96 16.27 -2.40
C ASN A 42 -3.36 16.77 -1.07
N ILE A 43 -3.91 17.84 -0.50
CA ILE A 43 -3.50 18.35 0.82
C ILE A 43 -3.74 17.28 1.88
N LEU A 44 -4.92 16.66 1.90
CA LEU A 44 -5.24 15.59 2.83
C LEU A 44 -4.30 14.39 2.67
N SER A 45 -3.98 13.99 1.44
CA SER A 45 -3.04 12.90 1.16
C SER A 45 -1.62 13.20 1.67
N VAL A 46 -1.14 14.44 1.56
CA VAL A 46 0.15 14.84 2.14
C VAL A 46 0.12 14.76 3.66
N ILE A 47 -0.93 15.27 4.30
CA ILE A 47 -1.08 15.20 5.77
C ILE A 47 -1.10 13.75 6.23
N THR A 48 -1.93 12.91 5.62
CA THR A 48 -2.03 11.49 5.98
C THR A 48 -0.73 10.72 5.72
N MET A 49 0.03 11.08 4.68
CA MET A 49 1.34 10.51 4.40
C MET A 49 2.36 10.84 5.51
N LEU A 50 2.42 12.09 5.94
CA LEU A 50 3.30 12.52 7.03
C LEU A 50 2.92 11.85 8.35
N LEU A 51 1.64 11.79 8.66
CA LEU A 51 1.14 11.09 9.86
C LEU A 51 1.45 9.58 9.80
N ALA A 52 1.24 8.93 8.67
CA ALA A 52 1.56 7.51 8.51
C ALA A 52 3.05 7.24 8.66
N GLY A 53 3.92 8.12 8.13
CA GLY A 53 5.37 8.06 8.35
C GLY A 53 5.72 8.15 9.83
N TYR A 54 5.21 9.17 10.51
CA TYR A 54 5.43 9.39 11.94
C TYR A 54 4.95 8.20 12.80
N PHE A 55 3.72 7.72 12.57
CA PHE A 55 3.20 6.55 13.27
C PHE A 55 3.99 5.27 12.95
N SER A 56 4.51 5.13 11.72
CA SER A 56 5.34 3.99 11.33
C SER A 56 6.64 3.90 12.14
N GLU A 57 7.22 5.04 12.51
CA GLU A 57 8.41 5.08 13.36
C GLU A 57 8.09 4.78 14.82
N ILE A 58 7.02 5.38 15.36
CA ILE A 58 6.63 5.17 16.77
C ILE A 58 6.23 3.71 17.03
N VAL A 59 5.37 3.17 16.20
CA VAL A 59 4.82 1.81 16.38
C VAL A 59 5.86 0.74 16.00
N ASN A 60 6.86 1.10 15.17
CA ASN A 60 7.88 0.18 14.64
C ASN A 60 7.30 -1.10 13.99
N GLN A 61 6.06 -1.00 13.50
CA GLN A 61 5.35 -2.09 12.79
C GLN A 61 4.82 -1.60 11.45
N ARG A 62 5.66 -1.66 10.44
CA ARG A 62 5.37 -1.11 9.11
C ARG A 62 4.20 -1.80 8.43
N SER A 63 4.02 -3.10 8.67
CA SER A 63 2.90 -3.86 8.11
C SER A 63 1.53 -3.35 8.56
N LEU A 64 1.39 -2.94 9.83
CA LEU A 64 0.13 -2.42 10.36
C LEU A 64 -0.24 -1.07 9.74
N ILE A 65 0.74 -0.19 9.58
CA ILE A 65 0.52 1.13 8.96
C ILE A 65 0.11 0.98 7.50
N ILE A 66 0.77 0.08 6.76
CA ILE A 66 0.41 -0.22 5.36
C ILE A 66 -1.02 -0.77 5.27
N MET A 67 -1.46 -1.61 6.21
CA MET A 67 -2.84 -2.11 6.26
C MET A 67 -3.89 -1.02 6.53
N GLY A 68 -3.52 0.07 7.16
CA GLY A 68 -4.41 1.23 7.38
C GLY A 68 -4.96 1.80 6.07
N THR A 69 -4.16 1.83 5.01
CA THR A 69 -4.57 2.37 3.71
C THR A 69 -5.70 1.57 3.04
N PRO A 70 -5.61 0.24 2.83
CA PRO A 70 -6.72 -0.51 2.25
C PRO A 70 -7.97 -0.53 3.14
N ILE A 71 -7.83 -0.45 4.47
CA ILE A 71 -8.97 -0.30 5.38
C ILE A 71 -9.65 1.07 5.15
N TRP A 72 -8.88 2.15 5.05
CA TRP A 72 -9.40 3.47 4.71
C TRP A 72 -10.14 3.46 3.36
N ILE A 73 -9.53 2.88 2.34
CA ILE A 73 -10.12 2.76 1.01
C ILE A 73 -11.45 1.98 1.08
N LEU A 74 -11.51 0.87 1.80
CA LEU A 74 -12.72 0.07 1.99
C LEU A 74 -13.85 0.89 2.63
N THR A 75 -13.57 1.63 3.70
CA THR A 75 -14.59 2.45 4.38
C THR A 75 -15.23 3.48 3.46
N CYS A 76 -14.52 3.93 2.43
CA CYS A 76 -15.03 4.87 1.44
C CYS A 76 -15.67 4.18 0.23
N LEU A 77 -15.15 3.01 -0.18
CA LEU A 77 -15.70 2.26 -1.32
C LEU A 77 -17.06 1.64 -1.01
N PHE A 78 -17.30 1.21 0.23
CA PHE A 78 -18.61 0.68 0.61
C PHE A 78 -19.74 1.70 0.41
N PRO A 79 -19.69 2.94 0.93
CA PRO A 79 -20.68 3.95 0.60
C PRO A 79 -20.74 4.26 -0.90
N LEU A 80 -19.59 4.35 -1.58
CA LEU A 80 -19.56 4.63 -3.02
C LEU A 80 -20.30 3.56 -3.83
N ARG A 81 -20.27 2.31 -3.37
CA ARG A 81 -20.92 1.17 -4.01
C ARG A 81 -22.40 1.02 -3.66
N PHE A 82 -22.76 1.19 -2.39
CA PHE A 82 -24.07 0.82 -1.86
C PHE A 82 -24.98 2.00 -1.53
N TRP A 83 -24.46 3.23 -1.41
CA TRP A 83 -25.28 4.39 -1.11
C TRP A 83 -26.12 4.81 -2.34
N PRO A 84 -27.46 4.86 -2.22
CA PRO A 84 -28.33 5.27 -3.33
C PRO A 84 -28.09 6.68 -3.86
N GLY A 85 -27.56 7.59 -3.02
CA GLY A 85 -27.18 8.95 -3.37
C GLY A 85 -25.82 9.07 -4.05
N SER A 86 -25.07 7.96 -4.20
CA SER A 86 -23.79 7.96 -4.90
C SER A 86 -23.97 8.47 -6.33
N GLN A 87 -23.16 9.46 -6.71
CA GLN A 87 -23.17 10.12 -8.02
C GLN A 87 -24.48 10.88 -8.39
N VAL A 88 -25.50 10.83 -7.54
CA VAL A 88 -26.72 11.67 -7.64
C VAL A 88 -26.56 12.93 -6.81
N ASN A 89 -26.12 12.79 -5.56
CA ASN A 89 -25.78 13.91 -4.71
C ASN A 89 -24.35 14.39 -5.01
N VAL A 90 -24.23 15.50 -5.73
CA VAL A 90 -22.95 16.06 -6.20
C VAL A 90 -21.96 16.29 -5.06
N TRP A 91 -22.39 16.96 -4.01
CA TRP A 91 -21.51 17.33 -2.90
C TRP A 91 -21.17 16.15 -2.00
N GLY A 92 -22.11 15.23 -1.79
CA GLY A 92 -21.87 14.00 -1.04
C GLY A 92 -20.86 13.09 -1.77
N THR A 93 -21.01 12.92 -3.08
CA THR A 93 -20.06 12.16 -3.92
C THR A 93 -18.67 12.83 -3.91
N TYR A 94 -18.62 14.15 -4.03
CA TYR A 94 -17.36 14.89 -3.96
C TYR A 94 -16.65 14.70 -2.61
N ALA A 95 -17.37 14.86 -1.50
CA ALA A 95 -16.81 14.66 -0.18
C ALA A 95 -16.26 13.23 0.00
N LEU A 96 -17.01 12.23 -0.44
CA LEU A 96 -16.62 10.83 -0.37
C LEU A 96 -15.35 10.53 -1.21
N LEU A 97 -15.29 11.06 -2.42
CA LEU A 97 -14.11 10.92 -3.29
C LEU A 97 -12.90 11.66 -2.72
N THR A 98 -13.10 12.85 -2.13
CA THR A 98 -12.03 13.61 -1.49
C THR A 98 -11.43 12.85 -0.31
N VAL A 99 -12.27 12.27 0.55
CA VAL A 99 -11.81 11.46 1.68
C VAL A 99 -11.13 10.17 1.19
N LEU A 100 -11.71 9.51 0.18
CA LEU A 100 -11.14 8.29 -0.39
C LEU A 100 -9.74 8.55 -0.95
N LEU A 101 -9.54 9.59 -1.75
CA LEU A 101 -8.27 9.94 -2.36
C LEU A 101 -7.27 10.58 -1.39
N GLY A 102 -7.75 11.06 -0.25
CA GLY A 102 -6.91 11.58 0.84
C GLY A 102 -6.18 10.51 1.65
N HIS A 103 -6.28 9.22 1.28
CA HIS A 103 -5.54 8.15 1.96
C HIS A 103 -4.02 8.34 1.83
N SER A 104 -3.28 7.81 2.80
CA SER A 104 -1.82 7.83 2.76
C SER A 104 -1.28 6.94 1.64
N PRO A 105 -0.41 7.46 0.75
CA PRO A 105 0.30 6.61 -0.20
C PRO A 105 1.19 5.59 0.52
N ILE A 106 1.05 4.32 0.20
CA ILE A 106 1.82 3.24 0.85
C ILE A 106 3.24 3.08 0.31
N TRP A 107 3.55 3.71 -0.82
CA TRP A 107 4.81 3.49 -1.52
C TRP A 107 6.07 3.89 -0.71
N PRO A 108 6.13 5.01 0.06
CA PRO A 108 7.32 5.36 0.81
C PRO A 108 7.60 4.36 1.94
N ILE A 109 6.55 3.97 2.67
CA ILE A 109 6.66 3.02 3.78
C ILE A 109 7.01 1.62 3.25
N SER A 110 6.48 1.22 2.09
CA SER A 110 6.80 -0.06 1.46
C SER A 110 8.25 -0.15 1.01
N ILE A 111 8.81 0.92 0.41
CA ILE A 111 10.23 0.98 0.04
C ILE A 111 11.12 0.92 1.28
N SER A 112 10.77 1.67 2.32
CA SER A 112 11.46 1.62 3.60
C SER A 112 11.43 0.22 4.22
N TRP A 113 10.30 -0.47 4.16
CA TRP A 113 10.16 -1.84 4.64
C TRP A 113 10.98 -2.84 3.84
N CYS A 114 10.95 -2.76 2.50
CA CYS A 114 11.80 -3.58 1.64
C CYS A 114 13.30 -3.33 1.91
N SER A 115 13.69 -2.06 2.05
CA SER A 115 15.06 -1.66 2.32
C SER A 115 15.57 -2.20 3.67
N ALA A 116 14.77 -2.08 4.73
CA ALA A 116 15.10 -2.61 6.06
C ALA A 116 15.27 -4.13 6.04
N ASN A 117 14.47 -4.85 5.25
CA ASN A 117 14.54 -6.31 5.15
C ASN A 117 15.59 -6.83 4.15
N SER A 118 16.28 -5.96 3.45
CA SER A 118 17.33 -6.33 2.48
C SER A 118 18.71 -6.46 3.12
N ASN A 119 19.02 -5.65 4.15
CA ASN A 119 20.27 -5.62 4.94
C ASN A 119 21.60 -5.62 4.13
N ALA A 120 21.56 -5.31 2.82
CA ALA A 120 22.75 -5.12 2.00
C ALA A 120 22.47 -4.06 0.92
N VAL A 121 23.47 -3.25 0.60
CA VAL A 121 23.32 -2.12 -0.35
C VAL A 121 22.86 -2.62 -1.73
N ARG A 122 23.49 -3.68 -2.23
CA ARG A 122 23.16 -4.29 -3.53
C ARG A 122 21.70 -4.75 -3.59
N THR A 123 21.23 -5.44 -2.57
CA THR A 123 19.86 -5.96 -2.52
C THR A 123 18.83 -4.84 -2.32
N ARG A 124 19.18 -3.74 -1.64
CA ARG A 124 18.33 -2.55 -1.53
C ARG A 124 18.08 -1.89 -2.89
N ALA A 125 19.15 -1.71 -3.69
CA ALA A 125 19.01 -1.13 -5.03
C ALA A 125 18.13 -2.00 -5.95
N VAL A 126 18.36 -3.31 -5.96
CA VAL A 126 17.54 -4.26 -6.72
C VAL A 126 16.09 -4.25 -6.24
N SER A 127 15.85 -4.24 -4.92
CA SER A 127 14.51 -4.17 -4.35
C SER A 127 13.75 -2.91 -4.77
N ALA A 128 14.42 -1.76 -4.77
CA ALA A 128 13.82 -0.50 -5.21
C ALA A 128 13.45 -0.54 -6.71
N ALA A 129 14.33 -1.09 -7.55
CA ALA A 129 14.05 -1.24 -8.99
C ALA A 129 12.85 -2.18 -9.23
N VAL A 130 12.79 -3.32 -8.54
CA VAL A 130 11.68 -4.27 -8.63
C VAL A 130 10.36 -3.65 -8.17
N VAL A 131 10.37 -2.88 -7.08
CA VAL A 131 9.18 -2.14 -6.62
C VAL A 131 8.68 -1.17 -7.68
N ASN A 132 9.58 -0.43 -8.36
CA ASN A 132 9.20 0.47 -9.44
C ASN A 132 8.59 -0.27 -10.64
N ILE A 133 9.16 -1.40 -11.06
CA ILE A 133 8.61 -2.22 -12.14
C ILE A 133 7.18 -2.65 -11.78
N TYR A 134 6.96 -3.12 -10.56
CA TYR A 134 5.66 -3.55 -10.10
C TYR A 134 4.64 -2.40 -10.01
N SER A 135 5.06 -1.19 -9.61
CA SER A 135 4.18 -0.03 -9.62
C SER A 135 3.73 0.35 -11.03
N GLN A 136 4.61 0.26 -12.03
CA GLN A 136 4.24 0.51 -13.43
C GLN A 136 3.28 -0.57 -13.96
N ALA A 137 3.54 -1.84 -13.65
CA ALA A 137 2.65 -2.94 -14.01
C ALA A 137 1.26 -2.79 -13.36
N ALA A 138 1.21 -2.38 -12.10
CA ALA A 138 -0.03 -2.06 -11.40
C ALA A 138 -0.81 -0.93 -12.10
N GLY A 139 -0.11 0.10 -12.59
CA GLY A 139 -0.69 1.18 -13.39
C GLY A 139 -1.40 0.67 -14.64
N ILE A 140 -0.77 -0.25 -15.39
CA ILE A 140 -1.36 -0.85 -16.59
C ILE A 140 -2.64 -1.65 -16.25
N VAL A 141 -2.62 -2.41 -15.17
CA VAL A 141 -3.80 -3.17 -14.72
C VAL A 141 -4.92 -2.24 -14.28
N SER A 142 -4.59 -1.20 -13.51
CA SER A 142 -5.54 -0.29 -12.88
C SER A 142 -6.43 0.46 -13.87
N VAL A 143 -5.88 0.90 -15.02
CA VAL A 143 -6.65 1.62 -16.05
C VAL A 143 -7.71 0.76 -16.72
N ASN A 144 -7.60 -0.57 -16.62
CA ASN A 144 -8.56 -1.52 -17.18
C ASN A 144 -9.69 -1.93 -16.21
N ILE A 145 -9.66 -1.47 -14.96
CA ILE A 145 -10.68 -1.81 -13.96
C ILE A 145 -11.98 -1.08 -14.24
N TYR A 146 -11.92 0.23 -14.48
CA TYR A 146 -13.08 1.03 -14.83
C TYR A 146 -13.31 1.03 -16.33
N ARG A 147 -14.29 0.27 -16.78
CA ARG A 147 -14.63 0.12 -18.19
C ARG A 147 -15.80 1.01 -18.62
N THR A 148 -15.86 1.32 -19.91
CA THR A 148 -16.91 2.17 -20.46
C THR A 148 -18.30 1.56 -20.36
N ASN A 149 -18.41 0.23 -20.34
CA ASN A 149 -19.68 -0.49 -20.23
C ASN A 149 -20.23 -0.55 -18.79
N ASP A 150 -19.46 -0.09 -17.79
CA ASP A 150 -19.88 -0.01 -16.38
C ASP A 150 -20.29 1.41 -15.96
N LYS A 151 -20.32 2.33 -16.92
CA LYS A 151 -20.79 3.71 -16.70
C LYS A 151 -22.31 3.75 -16.39
N PRO A 152 -22.78 4.73 -15.62
CA PRO A 152 -22.05 5.84 -14.99
C PRO A 152 -21.52 5.51 -13.59
N LEU A 153 -22.04 4.46 -12.94
CA LEU A 153 -21.84 4.20 -11.50
C LEU A 153 -20.61 3.35 -11.19
N TYR A 154 -20.00 2.72 -12.18
CA TYR A 154 -18.81 1.85 -12.06
C TYR A 154 -18.94 0.80 -10.94
N HIS A 155 -20.14 0.20 -10.81
CA HIS A 155 -20.41 -0.79 -9.77
C HIS A 155 -19.49 -2.00 -9.83
N LYS A 156 -19.26 -2.56 -11.03
CA LYS A 156 -18.35 -3.70 -11.22
C LYS A 156 -16.91 -3.32 -10.90
N GLY A 157 -16.49 -2.13 -11.32
CA GLY A 157 -15.16 -1.60 -10.98
C GLY A 157 -14.96 -1.44 -9.48
N ASN A 158 -15.95 -0.90 -8.77
CA ASN A 158 -15.91 -0.76 -7.31
C ASN A 158 -15.89 -2.12 -6.60
N ASP A 159 -16.65 -3.12 -7.09
CA ASP A 159 -16.62 -4.49 -6.54
C ASP A 159 -15.23 -5.11 -6.69
N VAL A 160 -14.57 -4.92 -7.84
CA VAL A 160 -13.18 -5.36 -8.06
C VAL A 160 -12.22 -4.66 -7.11
N LEU A 161 -12.35 -3.34 -6.91
CA LEU A 161 -11.50 -2.59 -5.99
C LEU A 161 -11.68 -3.02 -4.53
N ILE A 162 -12.90 -3.33 -4.11
CA ILE A 162 -13.19 -3.91 -2.78
C ILE A 162 -12.47 -5.25 -2.64
N GLY A 163 -12.57 -6.14 -3.65
CA GLY A 163 -11.85 -7.40 -3.65
C GLY A 163 -10.33 -7.25 -3.56
N ILE A 164 -9.76 -6.31 -4.31
CA ILE A 164 -8.33 -5.99 -4.29
C ILE A 164 -7.90 -5.45 -2.91
N ALA A 165 -8.72 -4.60 -2.28
CA ALA A 165 -8.42 -4.08 -0.95
C ALA A 165 -8.37 -5.20 0.11
N PHE A 166 -9.32 -6.14 0.08
CA PHE A 166 -9.26 -7.34 0.94
C PHE A 166 -8.04 -8.21 0.64
N ALA A 167 -7.72 -8.43 -0.63
CA ALA A 167 -6.52 -9.17 -1.03
C ALA A 167 -5.23 -8.47 -0.55
N THR A 168 -5.19 -7.13 -0.56
CA THR A 168 -4.07 -6.34 -0.03
C THR A 168 -3.91 -6.55 1.47
N ILE A 169 -5.00 -6.51 2.25
CA ILE A 169 -4.96 -6.76 3.68
C ILE A 169 -4.45 -8.17 3.95
N ALA A 170 -4.99 -9.18 3.24
CA ALA A 170 -4.55 -10.57 3.39
C ALA A 170 -3.06 -10.75 3.06
N ALA A 171 -2.56 -10.10 1.99
CA ALA A 171 -1.15 -10.13 1.62
C ALA A 171 -0.24 -9.47 2.68
N CYS A 172 -0.68 -8.37 3.28
CA CYS A 172 0.05 -7.70 4.37
C CYS A 172 0.10 -8.56 5.64
N LEU A 173 -1.02 -9.19 6.01
CA LEU A 173 -1.06 -10.13 7.12
C LEU A 173 -0.16 -11.33 6.87
N PHE A 174 -0.22 -11.92 5.67
CA PHE A 174 0.66 -13.01 5.27
C PHE A 174 2.13 -12.61 5.38
N ALA A 175 2.51 -11.42 4.89
CA ALA A 175 3.87 -10.92 4.99
C ALA A 175 4.32 -10.77 6.45
N LYS A 176 3.44 -10.22 7.31
CA LYS A 176 3.71 -10.08 8.75
C LYS A 176 3.97 -11.43 9.41
N PHE A 177 3.04 -12.37 9.27
CA PHE A 177 3.19 -13.71 9.88
C PHE A 177 4.37 -14.48 9.32
N TYR A 178 4.64 -14.35 8.02
CA TYR A 178 5.83 -14.94 7.39
C TYR A 178 7.13 -14.43 8.03
N TYR A 179 7.27 -13.12 8.27
CA TYR A 179 8.47 -12.58 8.88
C TYR A 179 8.58 -12.91 10.38
N ILE A 180 7.47 -12.94 11.10
CA ILE A 180 7.45 -13.44 12.50
C ILE A 180 7.92 -14.89 12.55
N TYR A 181 7.40 -15.74 11.68
CA TYR A 181 7.81 -17.15 11.58
C TYR A 181 9.29 -17.30 11.24
N ARG A 182 9.78 -16.54 10.26
CA ARG A 182 11.21 -16.56 9.88
C ARG A 182 12.11 -16.07 11.01
N ASN A 183 11.71 -15.04 11.75
CA ASN A 183 12.44 -14.59 12.91
C ASN A 183 12.52 -15.68 13.98
N LYS A 184 11.39 -16.31 14.29
CA LYS A 184 11.34 -17.44 15.26
C LYS A 184 12.24 -18.60 14.85
N GLN A 185 12.30 -18.95 13.57
CA GLN A 185 13.24 -19.99 13.08
C GLN A 185 14.70 -19.58 13.32
N LYS A 186 15.05 -18.32 13.00
CA LYS A 186 16.42 -17.82 13.22
C LYS A 186 16.75 -17.73 14.71
N ASP A 187 15.80 -17.32 15.56
CA ASP A 187 15.98 -17.30 17.02
C ASP A 187 16.27 -18.71 17.55
N GLY A 188 15.55 -19.73 17.07
CA GLY A 188 15.77 -21.12 17.47
C GLY A 188 17.19 -21.59 17.18
N VAL A 189 17.70 -21.30 15.97
CA VAL A 189 19.07 -21.66 15.58
C VAL A 189 20.10 -20.82 16.34
N TRP A 190 19.91 -19.50 16.40
CA TRP A 190 20.86 -18.59 17.02
C TRP A 190 21.01 -18.80 18.52
N ASN A 191 19.92 -19.06 19.23
CA ASN A 191 19.93 -19.27 20.68
C ASN A 191 20.45 -20.67 21.07
N ALA A 192 20.53 -21.61 20.14
CA ALA A 192 21.14 -22.92 20.36
C ALA A 192 22.69 -22.87 20.27
N LEU A 193 23.27 -21.81 19.71
CA LEU A 193 24.72 -21.62 19.58
C LEU A 193 25.31 -21.12 20.89
N THR A 194 26.52 -21.61 21.22
CA THR A 194 27.35 -21.05 22.29
C THR A 194 27.87 -19.65 21.94
N GLU A 195 28.30 -18.87 22.92
CA GLU A 195 28.83 -17.52 22.66
C GLU A 195 30.10 -17.55 21.76
N GLU A 196 30.91 -18.59 21.88
CA GLU A 196 32.09 -18.80 21.02
C GLU A 196 31.68 -19.10 19.55
N GLU A 197 30.64 -19.91 19.36
CA GLU A 197 30.12 -20.21 18.03
C GLU A 197 29.45 -18.99 17.39
N LYS A 198 28.73 -18.16 18.17
CA LYS A 198 28.16 -16.89 17.70
C LYS A 198 29.25 -15.94 17.23
N LEU A 199 30.33 -15.83 18.02
CA LEU A 199 31.46 -14.98 17.66
C LEU A 199 32.14 -15.48 16.40
N ARG A 200 32.41 -16.79 16.31
CA ARG A 200 33.00 -17.42 15.12
C ARG A 200 32.10 -17.20 13.90
N TYR A 201 30.78 -17.44 14.02
CA TYR A 201 29.85 -17.22 12.92
C TYR A 201 29.89 -15.77 12.44
N THR A 202 29.94 -14.79 13.36
CA THR A 202 29.98 -13.37 13.00
C THR A 202 31.24 -12.97 12.25
N LEU A 203 32.39 -13.63 12.54
CA LEU A 203 33.69 -13.35 11.92
C LEU A 203 33.90 -14.11 10.60
N GLU A 204 33.45 -15.36 10.51
CA GLU A 204 33.78 -16.27 9.41
C GLU A 204 32.64 -16.41 8.38
N THR A 205 31.42 -15.93 8.69
CA THR A 205 30.27 -16.13 7.81
C THR A 205 30.42 -15.43 6.47
N THR A 206 30.15 -16.16 5.40
CA THR A 206 30.00 -15.65 4.04
C THR A 206 28.55 -15.25 3.73
N ASP A 207 27.62 -15.47 4.67
CA ASP A 207 26.22 -15.08 4.49
C ASP A 207 26.09 -13.56 4.47
N GLU A 208 25.43 -13.04 3.44
CA GLU A 208 25.20 -11.61 3.27
C GLU A 208 23.73 -11.22 3.46
N GLY A 209 23.52 -10.01 3.94
CA GLY A 209 22.20 -9.39 4.01
C GLY A 209 21.25 -10.14 4.93
N ASN A 210 20.05 -10.44 4.43
CA ASN A 210 19.00 -11.08 5.21
C ASN A 210 19.15 -12.60 5.39
N LYS A 211 20.19 -13.21 4.80
CA LYS A 211 20.53 -14.62 5.02
C LYS A 211 21.20 -14.84 6.37
N ARG A 212 21.94 -13.87 6.87
CA ARG A 212 22.67 -13.96 8.16
C ARG A 212 21.75 -14.42 9.28
N LEU A 213 22.25 -15.29 10.16
CA LEU A 213 21.50 -15.82 11.31
C LEU A 213 21.20 -14.77 12.38
N ASP A 214 22.07 -13.77 12.52
CA ASP A 214 21.91 -12.65 13.45
C ASP A 214 20.92 -11.58 12.96
N PHE A 215 20.52 -11.60 11.69
CA PHE A 215 19.56 -10.64 11.13
C PHE A 215 18.12 -10.98 11.51
N ARG A 216 17.35 -9.96 11.90
CA ARG A 216 15.90 -10.06 12.15
C ARG A 216 15.11 -9.22 11.17
N PHE A 217 14.07 -9.82 10.63
CA PHE A 217 13.15 -9.12 9.73
C PHE A 217 12.27 -8.15 10.51
N VAL A 218 12.14 -6.95 9.98
CA VAL A 218 11.16 -5.95 10.44
C VAL A 218 9.77 -6.33 9.89
N HIS A 219 8.74 -6.29 10.74
CA HIS A 219 7.37 -6.69 10.40
C HIS A 219 6.30 -5.69 10.85
#